data_36485e9cbfffa434287a47bf2dc5e325
#
_entry.id   36485e9cbfffa434287a47bf2dc5e325
#
_cell.length_a   1.000
_cell.length_b   1.000
_cell.length_c   1.000
_cell.angle_alpha   90.00
_cell.angle_beta   90.00
_cell.angle_gamma   90.00
#
_symmetry.space_group_name_H-M   'P 1'
#
loop_
_entity.id
_entity.type
_entity.pdbx_description
1 polymer ?
#
loop_
_entity_poly.entity_id
_entity_poly.type
_entity_poly.pdbx_seq_one_letter_code
_entity_poly.pdbx_strand_id
1 'polypeptide(L)'
;GTFEHIDVPPTLVSFAVDIAKEGIKLHLSRMMCPAHISETIRKVKALLKDKSHPIVRVIATQLVEAGVDIDFPVVFRQESGLDSILQAAGRCNREGRNTVGTTFVFSLAAEKRIPFGAMKAANNARLNLPANSDWFDPSTMTEYFYQLYCRKNTFDDKDMKHYLYNPNELCFETASKKFRLIDDDCMNIIVNWGNSMELVEKLKESGCTYPLMKQLAKFTVGVHSSDFDKLVSYGAIEEVLEGIYVLTDRVQYDKNTGLSLDNHWMEELLMI
;
A
#
# COMPACT_ATOMS: atom_id res chain seq x y z
N GLY A 1 -12.49 21.60 -5.08
CA GLY A 1 -11.21 21.46 -4.37
C GLY A 1 -10.12 22.20 -5.10
N THR A 2 -9.10 22.62 -4.38
CA THR A 2 -7.92 23.25 -4.96
C THR A 2 -6.73 22.32 -4.82
N PHE A 3 -5.85 22.29 -5.83
CA PHE A 3 -4.55 21.66 -5.76
C PHE A 3 -3.48 22.72 -5.62
N GLU A 4 -2.57 22.51 -4.70
CA GLU A 4 -1.34 23.30 -4.60
C GLU A 4 -0.14 22.38 -4.76
N HIS A 5 0.76 22.72 -5.68
CA HIS A 5 2.03 22.01 -5.84
C HIS A 5 3.08 22.65 -4.94
N ILE A 6 3.72 21.85 -4.12
CA ILE A 6 4.78 22.30 -3.23
C ILE A 6 6.04 21.52 -3.56
N ASP A 7 7.10 22.23 -3.97
CA ASP A 7 8.45 21.67 -4.03
C ASP A 7 9.01 21.58 -2.61
N VAL A 8 9.17 20.36 -2.16
CA VAL A 8 9.55 20.07 -0.79
C VAL A 8 11.04 19.73 -0.75
N PRO A 9 11.87 20.50 -0.03
CA PRO A 9 13.28 20.19 0.12
C PRO A 9 13.50 18.86 0.86
N PRO A 10 14.68 18.20 0.72
CA PRO A 10 15.00 16.90 1.34
C PRO A 10 14.83 16.87 2.86
N THR A 11 14.89 18.05 3.47
CA THR A 11 14.59 18.30 4.88
C THR A 11 13.13 18.04 5.26
N LEU A 12 12.23 17.71 4.33
CA LEU A 12 10.81 17.54 4.67
C LEU A 12 10.47 16.14 5.15
N VAL A 13 11.31 15.14 4.92
CA VAL A 13 11.20 13.89 5.73
C VAL A 13 11.53 14.24 7.18
N SER A 14 12.55 15.02 7.45
CA SER A 14 12.82 15.61 8.78
C SER A 14 11.76 16.63 9.19
N PHE A 15 11.22 17.44 8.29
CA PHE A 15 10.16 18.41 8.55
C PHE A 15 8.79 17.73 8.77
N ALA A 16 8.44 16.67 8.04
CA ALA A 16 7.29 15.83 8.40
C ALA A 16 7.50 15.15 9.76
N VAL A 17 8.73 14.77 10.10
CA VAL A 17 9.11 14.27 11.43
C VAL A 17 9.10 15.41 12.45
N ASP A 18 9.55 16.64 12.13
CA ASP A 18 9.61 17.77 13.05
C ASP A 18 8.26 18.48 13.25
N ILE A 19 7.45 18.66 12.22
CA ILE A 19 6.03 19.06 12.38
C ILE A 19 5.27 18.03 13.21
N ALA A 20 5.76 16.81 13.24
CA ALA A 20 5.17 15.70 13.95
C ALA A 20 5.57 15.63 15.44
N LYS A 21 6.26 16.61 16.02
CA LYS A 21 6.55 16.57 17.48
C LYS A 21 5.29 16.64 18.32
N GLU A 22 4.25 17.29 17.83
CA GLU A 22 2.97 17.40 18.52
C GLU A 22 1.85 16.69 17.73
N GLY A 23 1.03 15.92 18.42
CA GLY A 23 -0.15 15.24 17.86
C GLY A 23 -0.05 13.72 17.84
N ILE A 24 -1.17 13.10 17.45
CA ILE A 24 -1.29 11.65 17.33
C ILE A 24 -0.82 11.24 15.94
N LYS A 25 0.19 10.37 15.88
CA LYS A 25 0.73 9.81 14.64
C LYS A 25 0.25 8.38 14.48
N LEU A 26 -0.28 8.06 13.32
CA LEU A 26 -0.72 6.72 12.95
C LEU A 26 -0.14 6.36 11.59
N HIS A 27 0.15 5.08 11.41
CA HIS A 27 0.68 4.55 10.16
C HIS A 27 -0.30 3.53 9.57
N LEU A 28 -0.38 3.48 8.24
CA LEU A 28 -1.16 2.50 7.49
C LEU A 28 -0.37 2.04 6.27
N SER A 29 0.04 0.78 6.25
CA SER A 29 0.79 0.21 5.12
C SER A 29 0.44 -1.25 4.87
N ARG A 30 0.88 -1.78 3.74
CA ARG A 30 0.77 -3.20 3.40
C ARG A 30 1.64 -4.11 4.29
N MET A 31 2.56 -3.53 5.08
CA MET A 31 3.36 -4.27 6.08
C MET A 31 2.56 -4.56 7.36
N MET A 32 1.34 -4.08 7.46
CA MET A 32 0.41 -4.41 8.55
C MET A 32 -0.57 -5.49 8.10
N CYS A 33 -0.85 -6.46 8.98
CA CYS A 33 -1.86 -7.46 8.68
C CYS A 33 -3.28 -6.85 8.66
N PRO A 34 -4.26 -7.47 7.99
CA PRO A 34 -5.62 -6.94 7.87
C PRO A 34 -6.31 -6.62 9.21
N ALA A 35 -6.07 -7.41 10.25
CA ALA A 35 -6.62 -7.14 11.58
C ALA A 35 -6.05 -5.84 12.17
N HIS A 36 -4.72 -5.63 12.06
CA HIS A 36 -4.05 -4.42 12.51
C HIS A 36 -4.50 -3.18 11.73
N ILE A 37 -4.59 -3.28 10.38
CA ILE A 37 -5.11 -2.20 9.53
C ILE A 37 -6.53 -1.82 9.97
N SER A 38 -7.41 -2.81 10.18
CA SER A 38 -8.81 -2.58 10.57
C SER A 38 -8.93 -1.89 11.93
N GLU A 39 -8.07 -2.27 12.88
CA GLU A 39 -7.99 -1.64 14.20
C GLU A 39 -7.50 -0.19 14.09
N THR A 40 -6.43 0.05 13.33
CA THR A 40 -5.89 1.39 13.11
C THR A 40 -6.90 2.31 12.41
N ILE A 41 -7.61 1.82 11.38
CA ILE A 41 -8.67 2.58 10.70
C ILE A 41 -9.78 2.95 11.68
N ARG A 42 -10.20 2.01 12.55
CA ARG A 42 -11.21 2.26 13.58
C ARG A 42 -10.75 3.35 14.55
N LYS A 43 -9.49 3.30 14.99
CA LYS A 43 -8.87 4.32 15.84
C LYS A 43 -8.82 5.69 15.15
N VAL A 44 -8.39 5.75 13.88
CA VAL A 44 -8.40 6.98 13.08
C VAL A 44 -9.81 7.58 13.02
N LYS A 45 -10.82 6.77 12.68
CA LYS A 45 -12.21 7.21 12.58
C LYS A 45 -12.75 7.77 13.92
N ALA A 46 -12.40 7.14 15.03
CA ALA A 46 -12.79 7.60 16.35
C ALA A 46 -12.16 8.96 16.67
N LEU A 47 -10.86 9.09 16.43
CA LEU A 47 -10.11 10.33 16.65
C LEU A 47 -10.60 11.49 15.77
N LEU A 48 -10.93 11.25 14.50
CA LEU A 48 -11.44 12.28 13.60
C LEU A 48 -12.85 12.77 13.96
N LYS A 49 -13.63 11.98 14.69
CA LYS A 49 -14.95 12.39 15.19
C LYS A 49 -14.85 13.25 16.45
N ASP A 50 -13.87 13.04 17.26
CA ASP A 50 -13.64 13.76 18.52
C ASP A 50 -12.75 14.97 18.29
N LYS A 51 -13.33 16.18 18.38
CA LYS A 51 -12.62 17.44 18.18
C LYS A 51 -11.79 17.89 19.38
N SER A 52 -11.83 17.16 20.49
CA SER A 52 -11.06 17.47 21.71
C SER A 52 -9.60 17.00 21.65
N HIS A 53 -9.25 16.23 20.62
CA HIS A 53 -7.91 15.66 20.46
C HIS A 53 -6.91 16.60 19.78
N PRO A 54 -5.61 16.44 20.07
CA PRO A 54 -4.55 17.09 19.29
C PRO A 54 -4.61 16.66 17.83
N ILE A 55 -3.91 17.37 16.97
CA ILE A 55 -3.86 17.11 15.52
C ILE A 55 -3.55 15.63 15.25
N VAL A 56 -4.41 14.98 14.46
CA VAL A 56 -4.23 13.59 14.01
C VAL A 56 -3.53 13.59 12.67
N ARG A 57 -2.42 12.90 12.58
CA ARG A 57 -1.64 12.69 11.35
C ARG A 57 -1.61 11.22 11.00
N VAL A 58 -1.96 10.90 9.77
CA VAL A 58 -1.89 9.53 9.24
C VAL A 58 -0.90 9.52 8.09
N ILE A 59 0.14 8.70 8.23
CA ILE A 59 1.09 8.41 7.16
C ILE A 59 0.64 7.08 6.55
N ALA A 60 0.31 7.10 5.27
CA ALA A 60 -0.22 5.92 4.60
C ALA A 60 0.45 5.69 3.25
N THR A 61 0.57 4.43 2.88
CA THR A 61 0.86 4.03 1.50
C THR A 61 -0.42 4.14 0.65
N GLN A 62 -0.39 3.69 -0.60
CA GLN A 62 -1.57 3.65 -1.49
C GLN A 62 -2.78 2.87 -0.94
N LEU A 63 -2.62 2.17 0.19
CA LEU A 63 -3.68 1.41 0.86
C LEU A 63 -4.96 2.24 1.11
N VAL A 64 -4.83 3.54 1.37
CA VAL A 64 -5.96 4.42 1.68
C VAL A 64 -6.63 5.02 0.44
N GLU A 65 -6.06 4.85 -0.75
CA GLU A 65 -6.62 5.39 -2.00
C GLU A 65 -7.94 4.70 -2.35
N ALA A 66 -8.04 3.38 -2.10
CA ALA A 66 -9.25 2.61 -2.37
C ALA A 66 -9.71 1.82 -1.12
N GLY A 67 -11.03 1.62 -0.99
CA GLY A 67 -11.62 0.72 0.02
C GLY A 67 -11.64 1.24 1.45
N VAL A 68 -11.03 2.40 1.75
CA VAL A 68 -11.01 2.97 3.09
C VAL A 68 -11.88 4.23 3.14
N ASP A 69 -12.85 4.24 4.05
CA ASP A 69 -13.75 5.35 4.26
C ASP A 69 -13.23 6.24 5.39
N ILE A 70 -12.37 7.21 5.04
CA ILE A 70 -11.78 8.20 5.95
C ILE A 70 -11.95 9.59 5.32
N ASP A 71 -12.22 10.58 6.17
CA ASP A 71 -12.40 11.97 5.77
C ASP A 71 -11.41 12.88 6.53
N PHE A 72 -10.48 13.48 5.80
CA PHE A 72 -9.50 14.41 6.34
C PHE A 72 -9.77 15.84 5.85
N PRO A 73 -9.52 16.87 6.69
CA PRO A 73 -9.64 18.26 6.25
C PRO A 73 -8.57 18.65 5.23
N VAL A 74 -7.38 18.02 5.30
CA VAL A 74 -6.22 18.27 4.43
C VAL A 74 -5.56 16.95 4.08
N VAL A 75 -5.14 16.80 2.83
CA VAL A 75 -4.41 15.64 2.33
C VAL A 75 -3.10 16.09 1.67
N PHE A 76 -2.01 15.39 1.96
CA PHE A 76 -0.73 15.53 1.29
C PHE A 76 -0.49 14.28 0.45
N ARG A 77 -0.19 14.43 -0.83
CA ARG A 77 0.07 13.31 -1.75
C ARG A 77 1.39 13.51 -2.48
N GLN A 78 2.27 12.54 -2.38
CA GLN A 78 3.46 12.50 -3.22
C GLN A 78 3.07 12.44 -4.70
N GLU A 79 3.84 13.05 -5.57
CA GLU A 79 3.67 12.96 -7.03
C GLU A 79 3.45 11.53 -7.50
N SER A 80 2.46 11.37 -8.39
CA SER A 80 2.04 10.09 -8.95
C SER A 80 1.25 10.31 -10.24
N GLY A 81 0.60 9.28 -10.77
CA GLY A 81 -0.41 9.40 -11.79
C GLY A 81 -1.61 10.24 -11.32
N LEU A 82 -2.29 10.90 -12.26
CA LEU A 82 -3.41 11.77 -11.95
C LEU A 82 -4.56 11.00 -11.26
N ASP A 83 -4.81 9.78 -11.69
CA ASP A 83 -5.80 8.88 -11.08
C ASP A 83 -5.54 8.64 -9.59
N SER A 84 -4.30 8.35 -9.22
CA SER A 84 -3.89 8.14 -7.83
C SER A 84 -3.98 9.43 -6.99
N ILE A 85 -3.60 10.58 -7.57
CA ILE A 85 -3.74 11.89 -6.91
C ILE A 85 -5.21 12.19 -6.63
N LEU A 86 -6.11 11.98 -7.61
CA LEU A 86 -7.54 12.22 -7.45
C LEU A 86 -8.18 11.24 -6.45
N GLN A 87 -7.73 9.99 -6.40
CA GLN A 87 -8.18 9.03 -5.38
C GLN A 87 -7.81 9.48 -3.96
N ALA A 88 -6.59 10.01 -3.78
CA ALA A 88 -6.16 10.58 -2.52
C ALA A 88 -6.96 11.86 -2.18
N ALA A 89 -7.16 12.74 -3.17
CA ALA A 89 -7.98 13.94 -3.02
C ALA A 89 -9.43 13.63 -2.64
N GLY A 90 -9.97 12.50 -3.10
CA GLY A 90 -11.28 11.97 -2.70
C GLY A 90 -11.39 11.56 -1.22
N ARG A 91 -10.29 11.65 -0.44
CA ARG A 91 -10.25 11.51 1.03
C ARG A 91 -10.20 12.86 1.74
N CYS A 92 -10.11 13.95 0.99
CA CYS A 92 -10.07 15.31 1.49
C CYS A 92 -11.48 15.92 1.48
N ASN A 93 -11.99 16.32 2.66
CA ASN A 93 -13.33 16.88 2.81
C ASN A 93 -14.43 16.04 2.10
N ARG A 94 -14.30 14.74 2.21
CA ARG A 94 -15.17 13.77 1.52
C ARG A 94 -16.64 13.91 1.92
N GLU A 95 -16.89 14.23 3.21
CA GLU A 95 -18.23 14.40 3.73
C GLU A 95 -18.76 15.85 3.55
N GLY A 96 -18.00 16.72 2.88
CA GLY A 96 -18.42 18.10 2.62
C GLY A 96 -18.59 18.97 3.87
N ARG A 97 -17.87 18.66 4.95
CA ARG A 97 -17.98 19.39 6.22
C ARG A 97 -17.35 20.78 6.17
N ASN A 98 -16.37 20.98 5.31
CA ASN A 98 -15.73 22.27 5.07
C ASN A 98 -16.17 22.81 3.72
N THR A 99 -16.10 24.13 3.54
CA THR A 99 -16.43 24.78 2.27
C THR A 99 -15.51 24.31 1.15
N VAL A 100 -14.22 24.11 1.44
CA VAL A 100 -13.19 23.65 0.51
C VAL A 100 -12.30 22.64 1.22
N GLY A 101 -11.96 21.55 0.52
CA GLY A 101 -10.86 20.63 0.90
C GLY A 101 -9.62 20.95 0.11
N THR A 102 -8.46 20.95 0.74
CA THR A 102 -7.18 21.21 0.07
C THR A 102 -6.31 19.97 0.05
N THR A 103 -5.87 19.58 -1.15
CA THR A 103 -4.92 18.50 -1.34
C THR A 103 -3.61 19.08 -1.88
N PHE A 104 -2.53 18.88 -1.11
CA PHE A 104 -1.19 19.30 -1.51
C PHE A 104 -0.48 18.15 -2.22
N VAL A 105 0.00 18.40 -3.44
CA VAL A 105 0.85 17.46 -4.18
C VAL A 105 2.30 17.91 -4.03
N PHE A 106 3.18 16.99 -3.61
CA PHE A 106 4.57 17.31 -3.32
C PHE A 106 5.55 16.34 -4.00
N SER A 107 6.75 16.82 -4.31
CA SER A 107 7.88 16.03 -4.80
C SER A 107 8.95 15.92 -3.71
N LEU A 108 9.59 14.76 -3.61
CA LEU A 108 10.76 14.56 -2.76
C LEU A 108 12.03 14.89 -3.56
N ALA A 109 12.70 16.00 -3.23
CA ALA A 109 13.86 16.49 -3.97
C ALA A 109 15.08 15.55 -3.94
N ALA A 110 15.22 14.71 -2.89
CA ALA A 110 16.35 13.80 -2.73
C ALA A 110 16.15 12.45 -3.45
N GLU A 111 14.92 12.04 -3.67
CA GLU A 111 14.59 10.75 -4.27
C GLU A 111 13.68 10.96 -5.49
N LYS A 112 14.25 11.32 -6.61
CA LYS A 112 13.58 11.29 -7.92
C LYS A 112 13.18 9.86 -8.35
N ARG A 113 12.99 8.94 -7.42
CA ARG A 113 12.71 7.53 -7.71
C ARG A 113 11.22 7.24 -7.52
N ILE A 114 10.42 7.71 -8.47
CA ILE A 114 9.16 7.04 -8.72
C ILE A 114 9.51 5.62 -9.20
N PRO A 115 8.95 4.57 -8.57
CA PRO A 115 9.21 3.20 -8.97
C PRO A 115 9.03 2.99 -10.48
N PHE A 116 9.92 2.21 -11.09
CA PHE A 116 9.83 1.87 -12.50
C PHE A 116 8.52 1.14 -12.81
N GLY A 117 8.13 1.13 -14.08
CA GLY A 117 6.93 0.44 -14.53
C GLY A 117 5.69 1.34 -14.56
N ALA A 118 4.55 0.79 -14.15
CA ALA A 118 3.24 1.44 -14.26
C ALA A 118 3.16 2.80 -13.56
N MET A 119 3.76 2.94 -12.38
CA MET A 119 3.74 4.20 -11.62
C MET A 119 4.52 5.31 -12.34
N LYS A 120 5.68 4.98 -12.93
CA LYS A 120 6.47 5.94 -13.71
C LYS A 120 5.73 6.34 -15.00
N ALA A 121 5.11 5.39 -15.67
CA ALA A 121 4.30 5.65 -16.86
C ALA A 121 3.12 6.58 -16.55
N ALA A 122 2.41 6.33 -15.45
CA ALA A 122 1.29 7.15 -14.99
C ALA A 122 1.73 8.57 -14.62
N ASN A 123 2.85 8.73 -13.90
CA ASN A 123 3.40 10.04 -13.59
C ASN A 123 3.83 10.80 -14.85
N ASN A 124 4.48 10.14 -15.80
CA ASN A 124 4.87 10.75 -17.06
C ASN A 124 3.64 11.18 -17.89
N ALA A 125 2.56 10.39 -17.90
CA ALA A 125 1.32 10.76 -18.56
C ALA A 125 0.74 12.05 -17.93
N ARG A 126 0.75 12.18 -16.61
CA ARG A 126 0.33 13.39 -15.91
C ARG A 126 1.21 14.60 -16.27
N LEU A 127 2.52 14.43 -16.32
CA LEU A 127 3.47 15.52 -16.64
C LEU A 127 3.35 16.02 -18.09
N ASN A 128 2.76 15.23 -18.99
CA ASN A 128 2.49 15.64 -20.36
C ASN A 128 1.15 16.38 -20.56
N LEU A 129 0.34 16.50 -19.50
CA LEU A 129 -0.86 17.32 -19.57
C LEU A 129 -0.48 18.81 -19.67
N PRO A 130 -1.31 19.64 -20.34
CA PRO A 130 -1.10 21.09 -20.35
C PRO A 130 -0.99 21.66 -18.95
N ALA A 131 -0.09 22.61 -18.73
CA ALA A 131 0.24 23.15 -17.40
C ALA A 131 -0.98 23.76 -16.66
N ASN A 132 -1.96 24.27 -17.37
CA ASN A 132 -3.17 24.90 -16.83
C ASN A 132 -4.39 23.98 -16.83
N SER A 133 -4.22 22.66 -17.00
CA SER A 133 -5.34 21.74 -16.99
C SER A 133 -6.01 21.70 -15.62
N ASP A 134 -7.33 21.80 -15.62
CA ASP A 134 -8.13 21.48 -14.42
C ASP A 134 -8.16 19.95 -14.22
N TRP A 135 -7.54 19.47 -13.16
CA TRP A 135 -7.45 18.04 -12.89
C TRP A 135 -8.79 17.40 -12.49
N PHE A 136 -9.80 18.21 -12.15
CA PHE A 136 -11.17 17.72 -11.88
C PHE A 136 -12.03 17.67 -13.15
N ASP A 137 -11.56 18.24 -14.26
CA ASP A 137 -12.30 18.19 -15.51
C ASP A 137 -12.24 16.78 -16.14
N PRO A 138 -13.38 16.15 -16.48
CA PRO A 138 -13.42 14.86 -17.16
C PRO A 138 -12.62 14.81 -18.46
N SER A 139 -12.49 15.93 -19.19
CA SER A 139 -11.69 16.01 -20.41
C SER A 139 -10.20 15.84 -20.12
N THR A 140 -9.72 16.40 -19.02
CA THR A 140 -8.32 16.22 -18.55
C THR A 140 -8.05 14.76 -18.19
N MET A 141 -9.00 14.07 -17.55
CA MET A 141 -8.89 12.63 -17.29
C MET A 141 -8.86 11.80 -18.56
N THR A 142 -9.67 12.17 -19.56
CA THR A 142 -9.66 11.50 -20.87
C THR A 142 -8.30 11.66 -21.54
N GLU A 143 -7.74 12.86 -21.56
CA GLU A 143 -6.42 13.14 -22.12
C GLU A 143 -5.32 12.40 -21.34
N TYR A 144 -5.38 12.39 -20.01
CA TYR A 144 -4.45 11.64 -19.16
C TYR A 144 -4.43 10.14 -19.52
N PHE A 145 -5.60 9.49 -19.62
CA PHE A 145 -5.66 8.08 -19.97
C PHE A 145 -5.26 7.84 -21.45
N TYR A 146 -5.54 8.78 -22.33
CA TYR A 146 -5.03 8.72 -23.70
C TYR A 146 -3.49 8.71 -23.70
N GLN A 147 -2.84 9.64 -22.99
CA GLN A 147 -1.39 9.69 -22.86
C GLN A 147 -0.81 8.42 -22.20
N LEU A 148 -1.49 7.87 -21.20
CA LEU A 148 -1.08 6.67 -20.48
C LEU A 148 -1.14 5.41 -21.37
N TYR A 149 -2.19 5.27 -22.18
CA TYR A 149 -2.44 4.05 -22.94
C TYR A 149 -1.92 4.11 -24.38
N CYS A 150 -1.97 5.25 -25.05
CA CYS A 150 -1.51 5.35 -26.44
C CYS A 150 0.00 5.21 -26.62
N ARG A 151 0.76 5.27 -25.52
CA ARG A 151 2.21 5.00 -25.55
C ARG A 151 2.57 3.52 -25.40
N LYS A 152 1.61 2.65 -25.16
CA LYS A 152 1.83 1.21 -25.14
C LYS A 152 1.86 0.68 -26.57
N ASN A 153 2.89 -0.08 -26.89
CA ASN A 153 3.02 -0.72 -28.21
C ASN A 153 1.95 -1.79 -28.43
N THR A 154 1.45 -2.41 -27.34
CA THR A 154 0.39 -3.41 -27.38
C THR A 154 -0.40 -3.39 -26.07
N PHE A 155 -1.68 -3.76 -26.14
CA PHE A 155 -2.52 -4.06 -24.97
C PHE A 155 -2.56 -5.55 -24.65
N ASP A 156 -1.79 -6.37 -25.37
CA ASP A 156 -1.75 -7.82 -25.25
C ASP A 156 -0.30 -8.30 -25.03
N ASP A 157 0.36 -7.75 -24.03
CA ASP A 157 1.77 -8.03 -23.69
C ASP A 157 2.01 -9.52 -23.38
N LYS A 158 0.97 -10.25 -22.94
CA LYS A 158 1.02 -11.68 -22.60
C LYS A 158 0.49 -12.58 -23.73
N ASP A 159 0.21 -12.01 -24.89
CA ASP A 159 -0.30 -12.69 -26.10
C ASP A 159 -1.59 -13.50 -25.84
N MET A 160 -2.50 -12.92 -25.05
CA MET A 160 -3.74 -13.58 -24.66
C MET A 160 -4.65 -13.86 -25.85
N LYS A 161 -4.62 -13.01 -26.88
CA LYS A 161 -5.40 -13.22 -28.09
C LYS A 161 -5.04 -14.53 -28.77
N HIS A 162 -3.75 -14.85 -28.83
CA HIS A 162 -3.28 -16.13 -29.38
C HIS A 162 -3.89 -17.34 -28.66
N TYR A 163 -3.93 -17.31 -27.32
CA TYR A 163 -4.43 -18.42 -26.53
C TYR A 163 -5.95 -18.52 -26.49
N LEU A 164 -6.65 -17.39 -26.56
CA LEU A 164 -8.12 -17.35 -26.44
C LEU A 164 -8.86 -17.48 -27.78
N TYR A 165 -8.23 -17.05 -28.88
CA TYR A 165 -8.87 -17.00 -30.19
C TYR A 165 -8.20 -17.88 -31.24
N ASN A 166 -7.36 -18.84 -30.82
CA ASN A 166 -6.78 -19.83 -31.74
C ASN A 166 -7.89 -20.80 -32.21
N PRO A 167 -8.22 -20.85 -33.50
CA PRO A 167 -9.30 -21.71 -34.00
C PRO A 167 -8.97 -23.21 -33.94
N ASN A 168 -7.69 -23.56 -33.80
CA ASN A 168 -7.24 -24.94 -33.85
C ASN A 168 -6.97 -25.54 -32.46
N GLU A 169 -6.84 -24.73 -31.43
CA GLU A 169 -6.49 -25.16 -30.07
C GLU A 169 -7.18 -24.31 -29.00
N LEU A 170 -7.84 -24.96 -28.05
CA LEU A 170 -8.41 -24.30 -26.88
C LEU A 170 -7.37 -24.29 -25.76
N CYS A 171 -6.61 -23.20 -25.67
CA CYS A 171 -5.49 -23.07 -24.72
C CYS A 171 -5.89 -22.36 -23.42
N PHE A 172 -7.10 -22.59 -22.88
CA PHE A 172 -7.61 -21.89 -21.70
C PHE A 172 -6.74 -22.11 -20.45
N GLU A 173 -6.19 -23.30 -20.28
CA GLU A 173 -5.28 -23.58 -19.15
C GLU A 173 -4.00 -22.77 -19.25
N THR A 174 -3.40 -22.70 -20.44
CA THR A 174 -2.21 -21.87 -20.70
C THR A 174 -2.51 -20.39 -20.52
N ALA A 175 -3.65 -19.93 -21.05
CA ALA A 175 -4.11 -18.56 -20.86
C ALA A 175 -4.29 -18.23 -19.38
N SER A 176 -4.93 -19.09 -18.60
CA SER A 176 -5.13 -18.90 -17.16
C SER A 176 -3.82 -18.87 -16.38
N LYS A 177 -2.83 -19.67 -16.76
CA LYS A 177 -1.50 -19.65 -16.12
C LYS A 177 -0.70 -18.40 -16.47
N LYS A 178 -0.82 -17.90 -17.70
CA LYS A 178 -0.10 -16.70 -18.17
C LYS A 178 -0.80 -15.41 -17.80
N PHE A 179 -2.12 -15.39 -17.77
CA PHE A 179 -2.89 -14.22 -17.38
C PHE A 179 -3.05 -14.19 -15.87
N ARG A 180 -2.24 -13.36 -15.22
CA ARG A 180 -2.46 -12.94 -13.84
C ARG A 180 -2.78 -11.46 -13.84
N LEU A 181 -3.94 -11.09 -13.30
CA LEU A 181 -4.33 -9.67 -13.16
C LEU A 181 -3.37 -8.94 -12.22
N ILE A 182 -2.91 -9.66 -11.20
CA ILE A 182 -1.86 -9.22 -10.27
C ILE A 182 -0.77 -10.29 -10.40
N ASP A 183 0.41 -9.89 -10.88
CA ASP A 183 1.60 -10.75 -10.80
C ASP A 183 2.00 -10.78 -9.32
N ASP A 184 1.43 -11.75 -8.60
CA ASP A 184 1.62 -11.90 -7.17
C ASP A 184 2.82 -12.84 -6.94
N ASP A 185 3.98 -12.24 -6.75
CA ASP A 185 5.21 -12.90 -6.30
C ASP A 185 5.35 -12.71 -4.77
N CYS A 186 4.21 -12.68 -4.07
CA CYS A 186 4.17 -12.47 -2.65
C CYS A 186 4.10 -13.80 -1.90
N MET A 187 4.97 -13.91 -0.90
CA MET A 187 4.93 -14.96 0.12
C MET A 187 4.15 -14.46 1.34
N ASN A 188 3.27 -15.31 1.85
CA ASN A 188 2.39 -14.96 2.96
C ASN A 188 3.00 -15.39 4.29
N ILE A 189 3.09 -14.47 5.26
CA ILE A 189 3.65 -14.71 6.58
C ILE A 189 2.59 -14.37 7.63
N ILE A 190 2.30 -15.32 8.52
CA ILE A 190 1.44 -15.08 9.69
C ILE A 190 2.28 -14.33 10.73
N VAL A 191 1.74 -13.21 11.21
CA VAL A 191 2.43 -12.34 12.16
C VAL A 191 1.78 -12.41 13.55
N ASN A 192 2.57 -12.11 14.59
CA ASN A 192 2.10 -12.12 15.97
C ASN A 192 1.26 -10.86 16.26
N TRP A 193 -0.05 -10.95 15.99
CA TRP A 193 -1.04 -9.91 16.30
C TRP A 193 -2.30 -10.51 16.89
N GLY A 194 -2.85 -9.88 17.92
CA GLY A 194 -4.07 -10.35 18.58
C GLY A 194 -3.95 -11.79 19.08
N ASN A 195 -4.86 -12.65 18.63
CA ASN A 195 -4.88 -14.08 19.00
C ASN A 195 -4.27 -15.01 17.94
N SER A 196 -3.44 -14.47 17.03
CA SER A 196 -2.88 -15.25 15.91
C SER A 196 -2.10 -16.47 16.37
N MET A 197 -1.31 -16.36 17.46
CA MET A 197 -0.49 -17.47 17.96
C MET A 197 -1.33 -18.62 18.53
N GLU A 198 -2.46 -18.33 19.18
CA GLU A 198 -3.42 -19.37 19.59
C GLU A 198 -3.99 -20.14 18.40
N LEU A 199 -4.24 -19.44 17.28
CA LEU A 199 -4.71 -20.06 16.05
C LEU A 199 -3.59 -20.87 15.37
N VAL A 200 -2.34 -20.45 15.47
CA VAL A 200 -1.18 -21.21 14.98
C VAL A 200 -1.01 -22.51 15.75
N GLU A 201 -1.14 -22.49 17.08
CA GLU A 201 -1.11 -23.74 17.88
C GLU A 201 -2.25 -24.69 17.48
N LYS A 202 -3.46 -24.18 17.31
CA LYS A 202 -4.58 -25.00 16.77
C LYS A 202 -4.29 -25.56 15.39
N LEU A 203 -3.59 -24.79 14.53
CA LEU A 203 -3.18 -25.25 13.20
C LEU A 203 -2.20 -26.43 13.31
N LYS A 204 -1.21 -26.35 14.23
CA LYS A 204 -0.26 -27.44 14.47
C LYS A 204 -0.96 -28.71 14.99
N GLU A 205 -1.97 -28.56 15.85
CA GLU A 205 -2.71 -29.68 16.44
C GLU A 205 -3.71 -30.32 15.48
N SER A 206 -4.52 -29.53 14.78
CA SER A 206 -5.68 -30.00 14.00
C SER A 206 -5.45 -30.03 12.48
N GLY A 207 -4.29 -29.52 12.02
CA GLY A 207 -3.98 -29.39 10.60
C GLY A 207 -4.76 -28.27 9.92
N CYS A 208 -4.59 -28.21 8.60
CA CYS A 208 -5.14 -27.15 7.75
C CYS A 208 -6.63 -27.36 7.51
N THR A 209 -7.48 -26.48 8.07
CA THR A 209 -8.93 -26.47 7.78
C THR A 209 -9.33 -25.11 7.21
N TYR A 210 -10.32 -25.09 6.30
CA TYR A 210 -10.77 -23.83 5.68
C TYR A 210 -11.21 -22.77 6.70
N PRO A 211 -12.01 -23.07 7.76
CA PRO A 211 -12.38 -22.07 8.75
C PRO A 211 -11.18 -21.47 9.51
N LEU A 212 -10.18 -22.29 9.84
CA LEU A 212 -8.98 -21.87 10.53
C LEU A 212 -8.11 -20.98 9.64
N MET A 213 -7.88 -21.38 8.39
CA MET A 213 -7.13 -20.58 7.43
C MET A 213 -7.82 -19.25 7.14
N LYS A 214 -9.13 -19.19 7.08
CA LYS A 214 -9.89 -17.94 6.94
C LYS A 214 -9.71 -17.01 8.15
N GLN A 215 -9.54 -17.55 9.34
CA GLN A 215 -9.23 -16.74 10.54
C GLN A 215 -7.78 -16.25 10.50
N LEU A 216 -6.83 -17.13 10.18
CA LEU A 216 -5.41 -16.80 10.08
C LEU A 216 -5.10 -15.76 8.99
N ALA A 217 -5.85 -15.75 7.90
CA ALA A 217 -5.70 -14.76 6.82
C ALA A 217 -5.83 -13.30 7.31
N LYS A 218 -6.50 -13.06 8.43
CA LYS A 218 -6.58 -11.72 9.04
C LYS A 218 -5.26 -11.26 9.66
N PHE A 219 -4.38 -12.20 9.95
CA PHE A 219 -3.09 -11.99 10.60
C PHE A 219 -1.90 -12.23 9.67
N THR A 220 -2.15 -12.25 8.37
CA THR A 220 -1.15 -12.56 7.35
C THR A 220 -0.69 -11.28 6.65
N VAL A 221 0.61 -11.16 6.45
CA VAL A 221 1.25 -10.10 5.65
C VAL A 221 1.87 -10.74 4.42
N GLY A 222 1.57 -10.20 3.24
CA GLY A 222 2.21 -10.58 1.99
C GLY A 222 3.48 -9.76 1.76
N VAL A 223 4.62 -10.42 1.59
CA VAL A 223 5.91 -9.82 1.26
C VAL A 223 6.41 -10.34 -0.07
N HIS A 224 7.20 -9.53 -0.78
CA HIS A 224 7.84 -9.96 -2.02
C HIS A 224 8.82 -11.12 -1.74
N SER A 225 8.99 -12.05 -2.69
CA SER A 225 9.87 -13.21 -2.54
C SER A 225 11.27 -12.84 -2.07
N SER A 226 11.86 -11.79 -2.62
CA SER A 226 13.19 -11.29 -2.22
C SER A 226 13.27 -10.83 -0.76
N ASP A 227 12.19 -10.29 -0.21
CA ASP A 227 12.13 -9.86 1.19
C ASP A 227 11.83 -11.04 2.11
N PHE A 228 11.04 -12.00 1.63
CA PHE A 228 10.83 -13.28 2.28
C PHE A 228 12.15 -14.02 2.48
N ASP A 229 12.98 -14.14 1.43
CA ASP A 229 14.30 -14.79 1.49
C ASP A 229 15.23 -14.12 2.52
N LYS A 230 15.18 -12.79 2.63
CA LYS A 230 15.91 -12.07 3.69
C LYS A 230 15.44 -12.47 5.08
N LEU A 231 14.13 -12.47 5.32
CA LEU A 231 13.55 -12.84 6.61
C LEU A 231 13.88 -14.30 6.98
N VAL A 232 13.89 -15.22 6.00
CA VAL A 232 14.36 -16.60 6.20
C VAL A 232 15.84 -16.61 6.57
N SER A 233 16.68 -15.85 5.86
CA SER A 233 18.14 -15.79 6.14
C SER A 233 18.45 -15.25 7.53
N TYR A 234 17.57 -14.44 8.10
CA TYR A 234 17.67 -13.92 9.46
C TYR A 234 17.13 -14.89 10.53
N GLY A 235 16.50 -15.99 10.12
CA GLY A 235 15.82 -16.90 11.03
C GLY A 235 14.53 -16.33 11.64
N ALA A 236 13.98 -15.28 11.03
CA ALA A 236 12.78 -14.59 11.50
C ALA A 236 11.48 -15.32 11.13
N ILE A 237 11.56 -16.36 10.29
CA ILE A 237 10.40 -17.11 9.80
C ILE A 237 10.59 -18.60 10.08
N GLU A 238 9.53 -19.24 10.55
CA GLU A 238 9.41 -20.69 10.72
C GLU A 238 8.32 -21.23 9.80
N GLU A 239 8.60 -22.33 9.11
CA GLU A 239 7.59 -23.10 8.41
C GLU A 239 6.92 -24.08 9.39
N VAL A 240 5.67 -23.80 9.74
CA VAL A 240 4.92 -24.62 10.74
C VAL A 240 4.17 -25.79 10.12
N LEU A 241 3.77 -25.67 8.86
CA LEU A 241 3.24 -26.71 7.99
C LEU A 241 3.67 -26.38 6.55
N GLU A 242 3.62 -27.36 5.66
CA GLU A 242 4.00 -27.18 4.26
C GLU A 242 3.37 -25.93 3.63
N GLY A 243 4.20 -24.98 3.25
CA GLY A 243 3.79 -23.70 2.64
C GLY A 243 3.16 -22.68 3.61
N ILE A 244 3.14 -22.92 4.92
CA ILE A 244 2.59 -22.01 5.92
C ILE A 244 3.70 -21.50 6.83
N TYR A 245 3.96 -20.20 6.73
CA TYR A 245 5.06 -19.51 7.40
C TYR A 245 4.56 -18.60 8.50
N VAL A 246 5.27 -18.61 9.62
CA VAL A 246 4.96 -17.79 10.81
C VAL A 246 6.19 -16.96 11.18
N LEU A 247 5.98 -15.72 11.53
CA LEU A 247 7.02 -14.85 12.04
C LEU A 247 7.37 -15.25 13.48
N THR A 248 8.61 -15.64 13.72
CA THR A 248 9.08 -16.11 15.05
C THR A 248 9.55 -14.97 15.93
N ASP A 249 10.11 -13.91 15.34
CA ASP A 249 10.64 -12.76 16.06
C ASP A 249 9.55 -11.69 16.29
N ARG A 250 9.28 -11.39 17.56
CA ARG A 250 8.31 -10.36 17.95
C ARG A 250 8.79 -8.95 17.66
N VAL A 251 10.10 -8.72 17.59
CA VAL A 251 10.71 -7.42 17.30
C VAL A 251 10.48 -7.03 15.83
N GLN A 252 10.35 -8.01 14.96
CA GLN A 252 10.11 -7.80 13.51
C GLN A 252 8.68 -7.29 13.19
N TYR A 253 7.74 -7.39 14.13
CA TYR A 253 6.38 -6.87 13.94
C TYR A 253 6.06 -5.79 14.98
N ASP A 254 6.21 -4.54 14.56
CA ASP A 254 5.97 -3.37 15.39
C ASP A 254 4.48 -3.01 15.43
N LYS A 255 4.01 -2.63 16.63
CA LYS A 255 2.60 -2.27 16.88
C LYS A 255 2.14 -0.97 16.19
N ASN A 256 3.04 -0.16 15.67
CA ASN A 256 2.71 1.08 14.99
C ASN A 256 2.90 0.99 13.48
N THR A 257 3.91 0.24 13.01
CA THR A 257 4.33 0.22 11.61
C THR A 257 4.11 -1.12 10.90
N GLY A 258 3.92 -2.22 11.66
CA GLY A 258 3.77 -3.56 11.13
C GLY A 258 5.09 -4.29 10.96
N LEU A 259 5.20 -5.15 9.94
CA LEU A 259 6.38 -5.96 9.65
C LEU A 259 7.56 -5.07 9.24
N SER A 260 8.68 -5.18 9.92
CA SER A 260 9.95 -4.58 9.52
C SER A 260 10.77 -5.56 8.69
N LEU A 261 11.37 -5.05 7.62
CA LEU A 261 12.31 -5.80 6.78
C LEU A 261 13.76 -5.55 7.18
N ASP A 262 13.99 -4.58 8.07
CA ASP A 262 15.30 -4.21 8.56
C ASP A 262 15.71 -5.10 9.72
N ASN A 263 16.98 -5.44 9.76
CA ASN A 263 17.56 -6.36 10.77
C ASN A 263 18.00 -5.61 12.02
N HIS A 264 17.08 -4.88 12.67
CA HIS A 264 17.40 -4.03 13.83
C HIS A 264 17.95 -4.80 15.04
N TRP A 265 17.61 -6.08 15.20
CA TRP A 265 18.11 -6.88 16.33
C TRP A 265 19.61 -7.23 16.21
N MET A 266 20.18 -7.27 15.01
CA MET A 266 21.61 -7.44 14.82
C MET A 266 22.40 -6.19 15.25
N GLU A 267 21.83 -5.00 15.10
CA GLU A 267 22.44 -3.76 15.57
C GLU A 267 22.47 -3.68 17.10
N GLU A 268 21.43 -4.15 17.78
CA GLU A 268 21.40 -4.23 19.24
C GLU A 268 22.40 -5.26 19.80
N LEU A 269 22.59 -6.41 19.13
CA LEU A 269 23.59 -7.41 19.52
C LEU A 269 25.04 -6.97 19.30
N LEU A 270 25.29 -6.05 18.37
CA LEU A 270 26.61 -5.50 18.10
C LEU A 270 26.96 -4.32 19.03
N MET A 271 26.00 -3.83 19.83
CA MET A 271 26.20 -2.77 20.83
C MET A 271 26.43 -3.30 22.27
N ILE A 272 26.47 -4.61 22.48
CA ILE A 272 26.86 -5.28 23.72
C ILE A 272 28.33 -5.75 23.58
#